data_da17606e5051e956be067e2264907f44
#
_entry.id   da17606e5051e956be067e2264907f44
#
_cell.length_a   1.000
_cell.length_b   1.000
_cell.length_c   1.000
_cell.angle_alpha   90.00
_cell.angle_beta   90.00
_cell.angle_gamma   90.00
#
_symmetry.space_group_name_H-M   'P 1'
#
loop_
_entity.id
_entity.type
_entity.pdbx_description
1 polymer ?
#
loop_
_entity_poly.entity_id
_entity_poly.type
_entity_poly.pdbx_seq_one_letter_code
_entity_poly.pdbx_strand_id
1 'polypeptide(L)'
;MADPRKQQYNFNKLQKRLRHNIGQAIGDYSMIEENDVVMVCVSGGKDSYVLLDILRNLQRSAPVGFRIIAVHLNQMLPGYPDGLIEKYLSENSYEYKIVTENVTKIVADKMPEGNNFCSLCSRLRRGILYRTASEIGATKIALGHHREDLLETMFLNMFFNGKIKSMPPKLVTDDHKHIVIRPLVYCAEKDLRSYAAARQYPIISGDLCSRHANQQRAIIKEMLNTWEKQYPGRTEILAKSLKDISPSHMMDPKLFDFINLSADEAVTEENIIPFTAV
;
A
#
# COMPACT_ATOMS: atom_id res chain seq x y z
N MET A 1 -32.77 -3.13 -15.20
CA MET A 1 -31.56 -3.92 -14.99
C MET A 1 -30.51 -3.50 -16.01
N ALA A 2 -29.26 -3.35 -15.65
CA ALA A 2 -28.22 -2.95 -16.62
C ALA A 2 -27.92 -4.10 -17.59
N ASP A 3 -27.70 -3.77 -18.86
CA ASP A 3 -27.37 -4.75 -19.91
C ASP A 3 -26.11 -5.56 -19.54
N PRO A 4 -26.19 -6.90 -19.50
CA PRO A 4 -25.06 -7.77 -19.14
C PRO A 4 -23.82 -7.54 -20.02
N ARG A 5 -24.00 -7.25 -21.32
CA ARG A 5 -22.89 -6.97 -22.25
C ARG A 5 -22.17 -5.68 -21.86
N LYS A 6 -22.92 -4.64 -21.47
CA LYS A 6 -22.35 -3.37 -21.01
C LYS A 6 -21.62 -3.52 -19.67
N GLN A 7 -22.16 -4.35 -18.77
CA GLN A 7 -21.48 -4.66 -17.50
C GLN A 7 -20.14 -5.37 -17.73
N GLN A 8 -20.11 -6.39 -18.59
CA GLN A 8 -18.90 -7.13 -18.93
C GLN A 8 -17.87 -6.23 -19.64
N TYR A 9 -18.30 -5.37 -20.54
CA TYR A 9 -17.43 -4.41 -21.22
C TYR A 9 -16.77 -3.45 -20.20
N ASN A 10 -17.57 -2.89 -19.29
CA ASN A 10 -17.08 -1.97 -18.26
C ASN A 10 -16.10 -2.67 -17.30
N PHE A 11 -16.39 -3.91 -16.92
CA PHE A 11 -15.49 -4.72 -16.10
C PHE A 11 -14.15 -4.96 -16.79
N ASN A 12 -14.16 -5.36 -18.06
CA ASN A 12 -12.93 -5.58 -18.84
C ASN A 12 -12.09 -4.30 -18.96
N LYS A 13 -12.75 -3.14 -19.19
CA LYS A 13 -12.08 -1.84 -19.24
C LYS A 13 -11.44 -1.48 -17.90
N LEU A 14 -12.14 -1.71 -16.80
CA LEU A 14 -11.64 -1.49 -15.44
C LEU A 14 -10.44 -2.39 -15.13
N GLN A 15 -10.55 -3.68 -15.42
CA GLN A 15 -9.46 -4.65 -15.23
C GLN A 15 -8.22 -4.26 -16.04
N LYS A 16 -8.40 -3.86 -17.33
CA LYS A 16 -7.30 -3.40 -18.17
C LYS A 16 -6.61 -2.18 -17.57
N ARG A 17 -7.35 -1.21 -17.02
CA ARG A 17 -6.80 -0.01 -16.37
C ARG A 17 -6.01 -0.38 -15.10
N LEU A 18 -6.55 -1.24 -14.23
CA LEU A 18 -5.84 -1.68 -13.04
C LEU A 18 -4.56 -2.44 -13.39
N ARG A 19 -4.61 -3.35 -14.37
CA ARG A 19 -3.41 -4.05 -14.86
C ARG A 19 -2.35 -3.07 -15.39
N HIS A 20 -2.77 -2.06 -16.15
CA HIS A 20 -1.87 -1.04 -16.66
C HIS A 20 -1.21 -0.25 -15.52
N ASN A 21 -1.98 0.28 -14.58
CA ASN A 21 -1.47 1.08 -13.48
C ASN A 21 -0.53 0.27 -12.57
N ILE A 22 -0.87 -0.99 -12.27
CA ILE A 22 -0.04 -1.88 -11.46
C ILE A 22 1.22 -2.26 -12.22
N GLY A 23 1.11 -2.63 -13.49
CA GLY A 23 2.26 -2.95 -14.33
C GLY A 23 3.21 -1.75 -14.48
N GLN A 24 2.67 -0.55 -14.67
CA GLN A 24 3.46 0.68 -14.72
C GLN A 24 4.19 0.94 -13.39
N ALA A 25 3.52 0.82 -12.24
CA ALA A 25 4.16 0.98 -10.94
C ALA A 25 5.28 -0.05 -10.71
N ILE A 26 5.05 -1.30 -11.11
CA ILE A 26 6.08 -2.36 -11.04
C ILE A 26 7.29 -1.99 -11.89
N GLY A 27 7.08 -1.50 -13.11
CA GLY A 27 8.15 -1.08 -14.03
C GLY A 27 8.90 0.16 -13.54
N ASP A 28 8.17 1.25 -13.22
CA ASP A 28 8.76 2.53 -12.78
C ASP A 28 9.68 2.39 -11.55
N TYR A 29 9.38 1.43 -10.67
CA TYR A 29 10.13 1.23 -9.42
C TYR A 29 10.87 -0.12 -9.36
N SER A 30 10.95 -0.88 -10.46
CA SER A 30 11.57 -2.21 -10.50
C SER A 30 11.15 -3.07 -9.29
N MET A 31 9.82 -3.17 -9.06
CA MET A 31 9.29 -3.81 -7.85
C MET A 31 9.42 -5.32 -7.85
N ILE A 32 9.36 -5.94 -9.03
CA ILE A 32 9.41 -7.40 -9.21
C ILE A 32 10.44 -7.72 -10.29
N GLU A 33 11.32 -8.67 -9.99
CA GLU A 33 12.42 -9.11 -10.83
C GLU A 33 12.31 -10.61 -11.11
N GLU A 34 13.18 -11.12 -11.99
CA GLU A 34 13.23 -12.54 -12.33
C GLU A 34 13.49 -13.41 -11.09
N ASN A 35 12.74 -14.50 -10.95
CA ASN A 35 12.80 -15.45 -9.83
C ASN A 35 12.36 -14.91 -8.46
N ASP A 36 11.73 -13.73 -8.39
CA ASP A 36 11.20 -13.23 -7.13
C ASP A 36 10.11 -14.14 -6.55
N VAL A 37 10.12 -14.28 -5.24
CA VAL A 37 9.02 -14.84 -4.46
C VAL A 37 8.27 -13.69 -3.78
N VAL A 38 7.10 -13.36 -4.31
CA VAL A 38 6.28 -12.23 -3.87
C VAL A 38 5.25 -12.70 -2.84
N MET A 39 5.47 -12.34 -1.59
CA MET A 39 4.48 -12.53 -0.52
C MET A 39 3.42 -11.43 -0.60
N VAL A 40 2.19 -11.77 -0.93
CA VAL A 40 1.05 -10.83 -0.92
C VAL A 40 0.34 -10.90 0.42
N CYS A 41 0.34 -9.80 1.18
CA CYS A 41 -0.34 -9.72 2.46
C CYS A 41 -1.84 -9.53 2.26
N VAL A 42 -2.63 -10.59 2.52
CA VAL A 42 -4.10 -10.58 2.39
C VAL A 42 -4.72 -10.26 3.74
N SER A 43 -5.18 -9.02 3.91
CA SER A 43 -5.77 -8.54 5.17
C SER A 43 -7.26 -8.86 5.33
N GLY A 44 -7.93 -9.33 4.27
CA GLY A 44 -9.38 -9.45 4.19
C GLY A 44 -10.07 -8.19 3.66
N GLY A 45 -9.36 -7.07 3.53
CA GLY A 45 -9.87 -5.85 2.91
C GLY A 45 -9.84 -5.93 1.37
N LYS A 46 -10.72 -5.15 0.73
CA LYS A 46 -10.89 -5.08 -0.73
C LYS A 46 -9.58 -4.96 -1.50
N ASP A 47 -8.67 -4.10 -1.01
CA ASP A 47 -7.46 -3.73 -1.74
C ASP A 47 -6.46 -4.89 -1.80
N SER A 48 -6.37 -5.68 -0.74
CA SER A 48 -5.51 -6.87 -0.69
C SER A 48 -5.97 -7.98 -1.63
N TYR A 49 -7.29 -8.17 -1.77
CA TYR A 49 -7.84 -9.11 -2.76
C TYR A 49 -7.61 -8.64 -4.18
N VAL A 50 -7.83 -7.35 -4.47
CA VAL A 50 -7.58 -6.77 -5.80
C VAL A 50 -6.10 -6.89 -6.16
N LEU A 51 -5.20 -6.59 -5.21
CA LEU A 51 -3.76 -6.75 -5.41
C LEU A 51 -3.41 -8.19 -5.81
N LEU A 52 -3.89 -9.16 -5.04
CA LEU A 52 -3.62 -10.58 -5.28
C LEU A 52 -4.13 -11.04 -6.66
N ASP A 53 -5.38 -10.70 -7.00
CA ASP A 53 -6.01 -11.09 -8.25
C ASP A 53 -5.30 -10.46 -9.47
N ILE A 54 -5.00 -9.17 -9.41
CA ILE A 54 -4.36 -8.48 -10.54
C ILE A 54 -2.90 -8.91 -10.68
N LEU A 55 -2.15 -9.13 -9.60
CA LEU A 55 -0.79 -9.67 -9.68
C LEU A 55 -0.77 -11.06 -10.31
N ARG A 56 -1.69 -11.96 -9.93
CA ARG A 56 -1.84 -13.28 -10.56
C ARG A 56 -2.19 -13.17 -12.05
N ASN A 57 -3.00 -12.18 -12.40
CA ASN A 57 -3.35 -11.93 -13.80
C ASN A 57 -2.16 -11.39 -14.60
N LEU A 58 -1.36 -10.49 -14.01
CA LEU A 58 -0.13 -9.97 -14.61
C LEU A 58 0.95 -11.05 -14.75
N GLN A 59 1.12 -11.92 -13.77
CA GLN A 59 2.09 -13.01 -13.76
C GLN A 59 2.03 -13.86 -15.04
N ARG A 60 0.83 -14.06 -15.61
CA ARG A 60 0.64 -14.85 -16.83
C ARG A 60 1.23 -14.21 -18.09
N SER A 61 1.48 -12.92 -18.06
CA SER A 61 1.95 -12.14 -19.22
C SER A 61 3.14 -11.23 -18.89
N ALA A 62 3.73 -11.41 -17.71
CA ALA A 62 4.89 -10.67 -17.28
C ALA A 62 6.13 -11.08 -18.12
N PRO A 63 7.05 -10.14 -18.39
CA PRO A 63 8.30 -10.44 -19.07
C PRO A 63 9.31 -11.20 -18.18
N VAL A 64 9.04 -11.29 -16.89
CA VAL A 64 9.87 -11.96 -15.88
C VAL A 64 9.05 -13.04 -15.15
N GLY A 65 9.71 -14.15 -14.82
CA GLY A 65 9.12 -15.22 -14.02
C GLY A 65 9.21 -14.91 -12.53
N PHE A 66 8.07 -14.99 -11.81
CA PHE A 66 8.02 -14.83 -10.36
C PHE A 66 6.91 -15.68 -9.76
N ARG A 67 7.04 -15.99 -8.46
CA ARG A 67 6.08 -16.79 -7.70
C ARG A 67 5.27 -15.88 -6.77
N ILE A 68 4.00 -16.20 -6.56
CA ILE A 68 3.12 -15.46 -5.65
C ILE A 68 2.67 -16.40 -4.53
N ILE A 69 2.83 -15.97 -3.27
CA ILE A 69 2.32 -16.66 -2.10
C ILE A 69 1.42 -15.67 -1.35
N ALA A 70 0.14 -16.02 -1.20
CA ALA A 70 -0.81 -15.25 -0.40
C ALA A 70 -0.60 -15.56 1.09
N VAL A 71 -0.37 -14.53 1.90
CA VAL A 71 -0.21 -14.69 3.34
C VAL A 71 -1.28 -13.92 4.08
N HIS A 72 -2.03 -14.63 4.93
CA HIS A 72 -3.01 -14.04 5.81
C HIS A 72 -2.57 -14.18 7.28
N LEU A 73 -2.57 -13.07 8.02
CA LEU A 73 -2.38 -13.05 9.46
C LEU A 73 -3.73 -12.95 10.17
N ASN A 74 -4.21 -14.07 10.70
CA ASN A 74 -5.33 -14.10 11.62
C ASN A 74 -4.87 -13.63 13.00
N GLN A 75 -5.36 -12.48 13.43
CA GLN A 75 -4.99 -11.84 14.70
C GLN A 75 -5.88 -12.30 15.87
N MET A 76 -6.78 -13.25 15.64
CA MET A 76 -7.74 -13.76 16.63
C MET A 76 -8.62 -12.64 17.23
N LEU A 77 -9.06 -11.69 16.39
CA LEU A 77 -9.96 -10.63 16.84
C LEU A 77 -11.34 -11.19 17.18
N PRO A 78 -12.01 -10.70 18.23
CA PRO A 78 -13.38 -11.10 18.53
C PRO A 78 -14.32 -10.89 17.34
N GLY A 79 -15.11 -11.89 17.00
CA GLY A 79 -16.05 -11.83 15.87
C GLY A 79 -15.39 -11.98 14.50
N TYR A 80 -14.10 -12.32 14.45
CA TYR A 80 -13.43 -12.59 13.17
C TYR A 80 -14.00 -13.86 12.52
N PRO A 81 -14.37 -13.82 11.22
CA PRO A 81 -14.90 -14.98 10.52
C PRO A 81 -13.74 -15.93 10.14
N ASP A 82 -13.42 -16.84 11.05
CA ASP A 82 -12.36 -17.84 10.83
C ASP A 82 -12.61 -18.68 9.57
N GLY A 83 -11.54 -19.01 8.88
CA GLY A 83 -11.57 -19.84 7.68
C GLY A 83 -12.09 -19.15 6.40
N LEU A 84 -12.68 -17.96 6.47
CA LEU A 84 -13.26 -17.29 5.30
C LEU A 84 -12.22 -16.99 4.21
N ILE A 85 -11.07 -16.42 4.60
CA ILE A 85 -9.98 -16.09 3.68
C ILE A 85 -9.33 -17.37 3.18
N GLU A 86 -9.07 -18.35 4.06
CA GLU A 86 -8.49 -19.62 3.70
C GLU A 86 -9.34 -20.37 2.66
N LYS A 87 -10.65 -20.44 2.89
CA LYS A 87 -11.61 -21.00 1.93
C LYS A 87 -11.50 -20.33 0.57
N TYR A 88 -11.52 -18.99 0.53
CA TYR A 88 -11.39 -18.24 -0.72
C TYR A 88 -10.07 -18.55 -1.45
N LEU A 89 -8.95 -18.57 -0.73
CA LEU A 89 -7.63 -18.84 -1.32
C LEU A 89 -7.54 -20.25 -1.88
N SER A 90 -8.04 -21.25 -1.13
CA SER A 90 -8.09 -22.65 -1.52
C SER A 90 -8.99 -22.88 -2.75
N GLU A 91 -10.24 -22.39 -2.72
CA GLU A 91 -11.20 -22.53 -3.82
C GLU A 91 -10.71 -21.88 -5.13
N ASN A 92 -9.90 -20.84 -5.03
CA ASN A 92 -9.31 -20.18 -6.19
C ASN A 92 -7.89 -20.68 -6.53
N SER A 93 -7.43 -21.79 -5.92
CA SER A 93 -6.12 -22.39 -6.19
C SER A 93 -4.95 -21.41 -6.08
N TYR A 94 -4.96 -20.55 -5.06
CA TYR A 94 -3.80 -19.75 -4.69
C TYR A 94 -2.84 -20.59 -3.87
N GLU A 95 -1.55 -20.38 -4.03
CA GLU A 95 -0.58 -20.80 -3.04
C GLU A 95 -0.68 -19.86 -1.84
N TYR A 96 -0.86 -20.41 -0.62
CA TYR A 96 -1.09 -19.57 0.55
C TYR A 96 -0.51 -20.14 1.85
N LYS A 97 -0.36 -19.24 2.82
CA LYS A 97 -0.05 -19.57 4.21
C LYS A 97 -0.95 -18.74 5.14
N ILE A 98 -1.61 -19.42 6.07
CA ILE A 98 -2.34 -18.78 7.16
C ILE A 98 -1.44 -18.78 8.40
N VAL A 99 -1.27 -17.60 8.98
CA VAL A 99 -0.54 -17.41 10.25
C VAL A 99 -1.55 -16.97 11.30
N THR A 100 -1.60 -17.67 12.42
CA THR A 100 -2.53 -17.36 13.52
C THR A 100 -1.73 -16.96 14.75
N GLU A 101 -1.89 -15.70 15.17
CA GLU A 101 -1.26 -15.19 16.39
C GLU A 101 -2.18 -14.19 17.12
N ASN A 102 -2.32 -14.34 18.42
CA ASN A 102 -3.16 -13.46 19.23
C ASN A 102 -2.44 -12.13 19.52
N VAL A 103 -2.32 -11.29 18.49
CA VAL A 103 -1.66 -9.97 18.60
C VAL A 103 -2.35 -9.10 19.62
N THR A 104 -3.67 -9.16 19.71
CA THR A 104 -4.48 -8.34 20.63
C THR A 104 -4.14 -8.67 22.10
N LYS A 105 -4.03 -9.96 22.43
CA LYS A 105 -3.66 -10.41 23.77
C LYS A 105 -2.23 -9.98 24.11
N ILE A 106 -1.28 -10.18 23.21
CA ILE A 106 0.12 -9.79 23.41
C ILE A 106 0.24 -8.28 23.68
N VAL A 107 -0.56 -7.47 22.99
CA VAL A 107 -0.56 -6.01 23.20
C VAL A 107 -1.21 -5.66 24.53
N ALA A 108 -2.35 -6.28 24.87
CA ALA A 108 -3.04 -6.04 26.13
C ALA A 108 -2.17 -6.38 27.35
N ASP A 109 -1.44 -7.50 27.29
CA ASP A 109 -0.55 -7.95 28.37
C ASP A 109 0.66 -7.01 28.58
N LYS A 110 1.08 -6.28 27.51
CA LYS A 110 2.28 -5.43 27.54
C LYS A 110 2.00 -3.95 27.80
N MET A 111 0.76 -3.48 27.64
CA MET A 111 0.42 -2.06 27.77
C MET A 111 -0.79 -1.83 28.68
N PRO A 112 -0.65 -0.99 29.73
CA PRO A 112 -1.78 -0.48 30.48
C PRO A 112 -2.74 0.32 29.58
N GLU A 113 -4.01 0.36 29.93
CA GLU A 113 -5.03 1.12 29.21
C GLU A 113 -4.61 2.60 29.05
N GLY A 114 -4.67 3.12 27.83
CA GLY A 114 -4.45 4.55 27.52
C GLY A 114 -3.24 4.90 26.66
N ASN A 115 -2.29 4.00 26.44
CA ASN A 115 -1.11 4.25 25.62
C ASN A 115 -1.21 3.61 24.22
N ASN A 116 -0.54 4.20 23.24
CA ASN A 116 -0.40 3.89 21.81
C ASN A 116 -0.55 2.40 21.38
N PHE A 117 -1.67 1.76 21.74
CA PHE A 117 -2.02 0.37 21.40
C PHE A 117 -1.83 0.08 19.90
N CYS A 118 -2.28 1.00 19.04
CA CYS A 118 -2.19 0.84 17.58
C CYS A 118 -0.74 0.82 17.07
N SER A 119 0.16 1.56 17.70
CA SER A 119 1.58 1.59 17.31
C SER A 119 2.26 0.26 17.59
N LEU A 120 2.07 -0.29 18.82
CA LEU A 120 2.62 -1.60 19.20
C LEU A 120 2.01 -2.73 18.36
N CYS A 121 0.69 -2.71 18.17
CA CYS A 121 -0.03 -3.67 17.32
C CYS A 121 0.55 -3.68 15.88
N SER A 122 0.76 -2.51 15.29
CA SER A 122 1.36 -2.39 13.96
C SER A 122 2.79 -2.92 13.88
N ARG A 123 3.61 -2.72 14.93
CA ARG A 123 4.98 -3.27 15.00
C ARG A 123 4.97 -4.79 15.09
N LEU A 124 4.13 -5.34 15.97
CA LEU A 124 4.02 -6.80 16.14
C LEU A 124 3.55 -7.47 14.83
N ARG A 125 2.52 -6.91 14.19
CA ARG A 125 2.05 -7.41 12.89
C ARG A 125 3.15 -7.41 11.83
N ARG A 126 3.94 -6.33 11.74
CA ARG A 126 5.08 -6.26 10.83
C ARG A 126 6.12 -7.32 11.14
N GLY A 127 6.50 -7.46 12.41
CA GLY A 127 7.46 -8.48 12.85
C GLY A 127 7.02 -9.91 12.50
N ILE A 128 5.73 -10.23 12.66
CA ILE A 128 5.16 -11.52 12.29
C ILE A 128 5.25 -11.72 10.78
N LEU A 129 4.85 -10.72 10.00
CA LEU A 129 4.90 -10.79 8.53
C LEU A 129 6.33 -10.93 8.01
N TYR A 130 7.31 -10.22 8.59
CA TYR A 130 8.72 -10.33 8.20
C TYR A 130 9.31 -11.71 8.53
N ARG A 131 9.01 -12.25 9.74
CA ARG A 131 9.37 -13.63 10.08
C ARG A 131 8.76 -14.62 9.10
N THR A 132 7.47 -14.49 8.80
CA THR A 132 6.78 -15.35 7.83
C THR A 132 7.39 -15.23 6.44
N ALA A 133 7.78 -14.03 6.00
CA ALA A 133 8.45 -13.82 4.73
C ALA A 133 9.78 -14.59 4.67
N SER A 134 10.58 -14.54 5.74
CA SER A 134 11.82 -15.33 5.85
C SER A 134 11.55 -16.84 5.79
N GLU A 135 10.53 -17.34 6.50
CA GLU A 135 10.16 -18.75 6.55
C GLU A 135 9.73 -19.33 5.20
N ILE A 136 9.08 -18.51 4.35
CA ILE A 136 8.62 -18.95 3.01
C ILE A 136 9.60 -18.58 1.90
N GLY A 137 10.76 -17.99 2.23
CA GLY A 137 11.74 -17.55 1.26
C GLY A 137 11.28 -16.39 0.38
N ALA A 138 10.38 -15.52 0.87
CA ALA A 138 9.92 -14.37 0.11
C ALA A 138 11.02 -13.31 -0.06
N THR A 139 11.22 -12.85 -1.27
CA THR A 139 12.14 -11.75 -1.60
C THR A 139 11.44 -10.39 -1.56
N LYS A 140 10.16 -10.37 -1.84
CA LYS A 140 9.32 -9.15 -1.84
C LYS A 140 8.06 -9.35 -0.97
N ILE A 141 7.69 -8.30 -0.24
CA ILE A 141 6.44 -8.24 0.55
C ILE A 141 5.51 -7.20 -0.10
N ALA A 142 4.44 -7.66 -0.73
CA ALA A 142 3.48 -6.80 -1.41
C ALA A 142 2.33 -6.39 -0.49
N LEU A 143 2.12 -5.08 -0.35
CA LEU A 143 1.07 -4.48 0.48
C LEU A 143 0.05 -3.74 -0.39
N GLY A 144 -1.23 -3.85 -0.03
CA GLY A 144 -2.37 -3.28 -0.76
C GLY A 144 -2.61 -1.78 -0.53
N HIS A 145 -1.56 -0.98 -0.31
CA HIS A 145 -1.70 0.47 -0.20
C HIS A 145 -1.86 1.10 -1.58
N HIS A 146 -2.88 1.93 -1.72
CA HIS A 146 -3.26 2.57 -2.98
C HIS A 146 -2.98 4.09 -2.97
N ARG A 147 -3.25 4.77 -4.08
CA ARG A 147 -2.94 6.19 -4.29
C ARG A 147 -3.44 7.10 -3.15
N GLU A 148 -4.67 6.94 -2.72
CA GLU A 148 -5.26 7.77 -1.66
C GLU A 148 -4.60 7.53 -0.30
N ASP A 149 -4.14 6.30 0.01
CA ASP A 149 -3.38 6.02 1.23
C ASP A 149 -2.07 6.82 1.30
N LEU A 150 -1.39 6.97 0.15
CA LEU A 150 -0.18 7.77 0.06
C LEU A 150 -0.48 9.24 0.35
N LEU A 151 -1.56 9.79 -0.24
CA LEU A 151 -1.99 11.16 -0.02
C LEU A 151 -2.44 11.40 1.42
N GLU A 152 -3.26 10.51 1.97
CA GLU A 152 -3.68 10.56 3.37
C GLU A 152 -2.47 10.60 4.30
N THR A 153 -1.46 9.76 4.03
CA THR A 153 -0.23 9.70 4.84
C THR A 153 0.61 10.96 4.69
N MET A 154 0.72 11.53 3.49
CA MET A 154 1.40 12.79 3.25
C MET A 154 0.75 13.93 4.05
N PHE A 155 -0.56 14.11 3.93
CA PHE A 155 -1.27 15.19 4.63
C PHE A 155 -1.26 15.00 6.16
N LEU A 156 -1.36 13.75 6.65
CA LEU A 156 -1.18 13.46 8.07
C LEU A 156 0.21 13.91 8.56
N ASN A 157 1.27 13.62 7.79
CA ASN A 157 2.61 14.06 8.17
C ASN A 157 2.76 15.59 8.09
N MET A 158 2.21 16.23 7.06
CA MET A 158 2.27 17.69 6.91
C MET A 158 1.54 18.42 8.05
N PHE A 159 0.31 18.02 8.36
CA PHE A 159 -0.54 18.76 9.32
C PHE A 159 -0.24 18.44 10.78
N PHE A 160 0.21 17.23 11.08
CA PHE A 160 0.39 16.79 12.47
C PHE A 160 1.84 16.53 12.87
N ASN A 161 2.75 16.36 11.91
CA ASN A 161 4.15 16.04 12.20
C ASN A 161 5.15 17.07 11.61
N GLY A 162 4.68 18.08 10.88
CA GLY A 162 5.53 19.09 10.22
C GLY A 162 6.53 18.49 9.22
N LYS A 163 6.14 17.39 8.51
CA LYS A 163 7.03 16.71 7.57
C LYS A 163 6.33 16.44 6.25
N ILE A 164 7.01 16.74 5.14
CA ILE A 164 6.58 16.30 3.81
C ILE A 164 7.08 14.87 3.60
N LYS A 165 6.25 13.90 3.98
CA LYS A 165 6.59 12.47 3.92
C LYS A 165 5.35 11.64 3.62
N SER A 166 5.46 10.73 2.65
CA SER A 166 4.42 9.75 2.31
C SER A 166 4.94 8.31 2.50
N MET A 167 4.19 7.33 2.00
CA MET A 167 4.64 5.95 1.92
C MET A 167 5.46 5.75 0.64
N PRO A 168 6.69 5.25 0.70
CA PRO A 168 7.45 4.97 -0.52
C PRO A 168 6.85 3.78 -1.27
N PRO A 169 6.90 3.78 -2.62
CA PRO A 169 6.41 2.66 -3.44
C PRO A 169 7.20 1.38 -3.23
N LYS A 170 8.49 1.49 -2.93
CA LYS A 170 9.42 0.39 -2.65
C LYS A 170 10.35 0.82 -1.51
N LEU A 171 10.60 -0.05 -0.54
CA LEU A 171 11.54 0.21 0.55
C LEU A 171 12.16 -1.10 1.07
N VAL A 172 13.36 -1.00 1.59
CA VAL A 172 14.01 -2.08 2.35
C VAL A 172 13.46 -2.06 3.77
N THR A 173 13.21 -3.23 4.37
CA THR A 173 12.79 -3.35 5.77
C THR A 173 13.89 -2.90 6.75
N ASP A 174 13.50 -2.49 7.96
CA ASP A 174 14.45 -1.98 8.97
C ASP A 174 15.55 -3.01 9.33
N ASP A 175 15.25 -4.31 9.18
CA ASP A 175 16.20 -5.41 9.40
C ASP A 175 17.03 -5.77 8.15
N HIS A 176 16.88 -5.02 7.05
CA HIS A 176 17.53 -5.19 5.75
C HIS A 176 17.35 -6.57 5.08
N LYS A 177 16.34 -7.35 5.51
CA LYS A 177 16.13 -8.72 4.98
C LYS A 177 15.16 -8.80 3.82
N HIS A 178 14.19 -7.87 3.74
CA HIS A 178 13.13 -7.93 2.75
C HIS A 178 12.91 -6.58 2.08
N ILE A 179 12.31 -6.63 0.91
CA ILE A 179 11.85 -5.45 0.16
C ILE A 179 10.33 -5.41 0.23
N VAL A 180 9.79 -4.32 0.78
CA VAL A 180 8.35 -4.04 0.75
C VAL A 180 8.01 -3.28 -0.51
N ILE A 181 6.98 -3.73 -1.23
CA ILE A 181 6.47 -3.11 -2.45
C ILE A 181 4.98 -2.75 -2.32
N ARG A 182 4.56 -1.70 -3.03
CA ARG A 182 3.16 -1.22 -3.06
C ARG A 182 2.67 -1.07 -4.50
N PRO A 183 2.32 -2.16 -5.18
CA PRO A 183 1.97 -2.11 -6.60
C PRO A 183 0.72 -1.29 -6.92
N LEU A 184 -0.15 -1.01 -5.91
CA LEU A 184 -1.38 -0.23 -6.09
C LEU A 184 -1.18 1.29 -6.03
N VAL A 185 0.04 1.81 -5.90
CA VAL A 185 0.31 3.25 -5.70
C VAL A 185 -0.25 4.17 -6.78
N TYR A 186 -0.48 3.66 -8.00
CA TYR A 186 -1.11 4.40 -9.10
C TYR A 186 -2.61 4.13 -9.24
N CYS A 187 -3.16 3.22 -8.44
CA CYS A 187 -4.58 2.86 -8.52
C CYS A 187 -5.44 3.78 -7.66
N ALA A 188 -6.53 4.28 -8.21
CA ALA A 188 -7.53 5.04 -7.47
C ALA A 188 -8.41 4.11 -6.61
N GLU A 189 -8.72 4.51 -5.36
CA GLU A 189 -9.60 3.73 -4.47
C GLU A 189 -10.95 3.41 -5.10
N LYS A 190 -11.53 4.36 -5.86
CA LYS A 190 -12.80 4.16 -6.57
C LYS A 190 -12.76 2.99 -7.55
N ASP A 191 -11.62 2.78 -8.23
CA ASP A 191 -11.45 1.70 -9.18
C ASP A 191 -11.32 0.36 -8.45
N LEU A 192 -10.55 0.32 -7.36
CA LEU A 192 -10.40 -0.86 -6.50
C LEU A 192 -11.74 -1.28 -5.91
N ARG A 193 -12.54 -0.31 -5.43
CA ARG A 193 -13.88 -0.56 -4.89
C ARG A 193 -14.82 -1.14 -5.95
N SER A 194 -14.83 -0.55 -7.15
CA SER A 194 -15.66 -1.02 -8.26
C SER A 194 -15.26 -2.42 -8.72
N TYR A 195 -13.96 -2.71 -8.78
CA TYR A 195 -13.45 -4.02 -9.13
C TYR A 195 -13.79 -5.07 -8.08
N ALA A 196 -13.58 -4.75 -6.81
CA ALA A 196 -13.90 -5.65 -5.70
C ALA A 196 -15.39 -5.99 -5.64
N ALA A 197 -16.27 -5.00 -5.88
CA ALA A 197 -17.72 -5.21 -5.95
C ALA A 197 -18.11 -6.16 -7.09
N ALA A 198 -17.51 -5.99 -8.28
CA ALA A 198 -17.77 -6.85 -9.42
C ALA A 198 -17.25 -8.29 -9.23
N ARG A 199 -16.16 -8.46 -8.46
CA ARG A 199 -15.56 -9.77 -8.15
C ARG A 199 -16.20 -10.46 -6.93
N GLN A 200 -17.02 -9.75 -6.16
CA GLN A 200 -17.72 -10.27 -4.98
C GLN A 200 -16.77 -10.97 -3.97
N TYR A 201 -15.62 -10.34 -3.69
CA TYR A 201 -14.67 -10.88 -2.71
C TYR A 201 -15.32 -11.02 -1.31
N PRO A 202 -14.92 -12.01 -0.52
CA PRO A 202 -15.38 -12.16 0.87
C PRO A 202 -14.68 -11.15 1.77
N ILE A 203 -15.10 -9.88 1.66
CA ILE A 203 -14.49 -8.77 2.38
C ILE A 203 -14.87 -8.84 3.86
N ILE A 204 -13.86 -8.78 4.72
CA ILE A 204 -14.04 -8.67 6.17
C ILE A 204 -14.11 -7.18 6.53
N SER A 205 -15.15 -6.81 7.28
CA SER A 205 -15.32 -5.42 7.75
C SER A 205 -14.12 -4.99 8.60
N GLY A 206 -13.61 -3.78 8.32
CA GLY A 206 -12.52 -3.17 9.07
C GLY A 206 -12.86 -2.79 10.51
N ASP A 207 -14.17 -2.83 10.88
CA ASP A 207 -14.68 -2.38 12.18
C ASP A 207 -14.40 -3.37 13.32
N LEU A 208 -13.90 -4.56 13.01
CA LEU A 208 -13.54 -5.56 14.03
C LEU A 208 -12.45 -5.07 14.99
N CYS A 209 -11.60 -4.12 14.57
CA CYS A 209 -10.62 -3.47 15.42
C CYS A 209 -11.11 -2.05 15.81
N SER A 210 -12.22 -1.96 16.53
CA SER A 210 -12.92 -0.71 16.89
C SER A 210 -12.16 0.20 17.88
N ARG A 211 -10.97 -0.18 18.33
CA ARG A 211 -10.17 0.64 19.24
C ARG A 211 -9.42 1.72 18.44
N HIS A 212 -10.07 2.87 18.32
CA HIS A 212 -9.56 4.09 17.66
C HIS A 212 -9.53 4.04 16.13
N ALA A 213 -10.69 4.23 15.50
CA ALA A 213 -10.71 4.87 14.21
C ALA A 213 -9.78 6.08 14.30
N ASN A 214 -8.71 6.11 13.49
CA ASN A 214 -7.79 7.26 13.47
C ASN A 214 -8.57 8.47 12.97
N GLN A 215 -9.15 9.25 13.89
CA GLN A 215 -10.01 10.40 13.59
C GLN A 215 -9.29 11.37 12.62
N GLN A 216 -7.99 11.56 12.81
CA GLN A 216 -7.18 12.41 11.95
C GLN A 216 -7.15 11.89 10.51
N ARG A 217 -7.01 10.58 10.30
CA ARG A 217 -7.05 9.98 8.95
C ARG A 217 -8.43 10.13 8.31
N ALA A 218 -9.50 9.96 9.08
CA ALA A 218 -10.86 10.15 8.60
C ALA A 218 -11.10 11.60 8.14
N ILE A 219 -10.64 12.60 8.91
CA ILE A 219 -10.71 14.02 8.55
C ILE A 219 -9.96 14.29 7.23
N ILE A 220 -8.72 13.79 7.10
CA ILE A 220 -7.94 13.95 5.87
C ILE A 220 -8.63 13.29 4.68
N LYS A 221 -9.16 12.09 4.86
CA LYS A 221 -9.91 11.38 3.81
C LYS A 221 -11.15 12.16 3.37
N GLU A 222 -11.89 12.73 4.30
CA GLU A 222 -13.05 13.56 4.01
C GLU A 222 -12.65 14.84 3.25
N MET A 223 -11.60 15.52 3.68
CA MET A 223 -11.02 16.68 2.99
C MET A 223 -10.67 16.35 1.54
N LEU A 224 -9.93 15.28 1.30
CA LEU A 224 -9.54 14.84 -0.05
C LEU A 224 -10.77 14.48 -0.90
N ASN A 225 -11.76 13.81 -0.34
CA ASN A 225 -12.99 13.47 -1.03
C ASN A 225 -13.82 14.73 -1.38
N THR A 226 -13.85 15.71 -0.52
CA THR A 226 -14.54 17.00 -0.75
C THR A 226 -13.87 17.76 -1.89
N TRP A 227 -12.53 17.81 -1.88
CA TRP A 227 -11.75 18.43 -2.96
C TRP A 227 -11.93 17.73 -4.30
N GLU A 228 -11.91 16.40 -4.31
CA GLU A 228 -12.11 15.62 -5.53
C GLU A 228 -13.53 15.82 -6.11
N LYS A 229 -14.55 15.98 -5.24
CA LYS A 229 -15.92 16.30 -5.68
C LYS A 229 -16.02 17.70 -6.27
N GLN A 230 -15.40 18.68 -5.62
CA GLN A 230 -15.45 20.09 -6.05
C GLN A 230 -14.57 20.33 -7.27
N TYR A 231 -13.43 19.67 -7.35
CA TYR A 231 -12.44 19.79 -8.42
C TYR A 231 -12.00 18.40 -8.90
N PRO A 232 -12.75 17.75 -9.79
CA PRO A 232 -12.45 16.40 -10.27
C PRO A 232 -11.03 16.28 -10.84
N GLY A 233 -10.33 15.19 -10.48
CA GLY A 233 -8.96 14.91 -10.92
C GLY A 233 -7.87 15.49 -10.00
N ARG A 234 -8.20 16.18 -8.91
CA ARG A 234 -7.21 16.78 -8.01
C ARG A 234 -6.39 15.74 -7.24
N THR A 235 -7.00 14.63 -6.83
CA THR A 235 -6.26 13.55 -6.18
C THR A 235 -5.20 12.93 -7.12
N GLU A 236 -5.46 12.88 -8.41
CA GLU A 236 -4.47 12.43 -9.40
C GLU A 236 -3.31 13.41 -9.52
N ILE A 237 -3.60 14.72 -9.60
CA ILE A 237 -2.58 15.77 -9.67
C ILE A 237 -1.72 15.77 -8.41
N LEU A 238 -2.33 15.69 -7.22
CA LEU A 238 -1.62 15.58 -5.95
C LEU A 238 -0.71 14.35 -5.89
N ALA A 239 -1.15 13.21 -6.42
CA ALA A 239 -0.31 12.02 -6.48
C ALA A 239 0.86 12.17 -7.47
N LYS A 240 0.68 12.90 -8.57
CA LYS A 240 1.77 13.24 -9.50
C LYS A 240 2.83 14.12 -8.85
N SER A 241 2.45 15.08 -8.01
CA SER A 241 3.40 15.95 -7.32
C SER A 241 4.33 15.20 -6.35
N LEU A 242 3.96 14.01 -5.89
CA LEU A 242 4.86 13.15 -5.11
C LEU A 242 6.06 12.62 -5.92
N LYS A 243 5.99 12.69 -7.24
CA LYS A 243 7.05 12.23 -8.17
C LYS A 243 7.85 13.38 -8.75
N ASP A 244 7.44 14.62 -8.49
CA ASP A 244 8.00 15.81 -9.11
C ASP A 244 8.24 16.86 -8.02
N ILE A 245 9.41 16.78 -7.38
CA ILE A 245 9.84 17.68 -6.32
C ILE A 245 10.94 18.56 -6.88
N SER A 246 10.80 19.87 -6.72
CA SER A 246 11.84 20.85 -7.05
C SER A 246 12.66 21.18 -5.78
N PRO A 247 13.82 20.54 -5.55
CA PRO A 247 14.61 20.71 -4.33
C PRO A 247 14.97 22.17 -4.03
N SER A 248 15.33 22.93 -5.04
CA SER A 248 15.67 24.36 -4.93
C SER A 248 14.51 25.28 -4.50
N HIS A 249 13.27 24.77 -4.54
CA HIS A 249 12.07 25.47 -4.09
C HIS A 249 11.52 24.93 -2.76
N MET A 250 12.25 24.03 -2.14
CA MET A 250 11.97 23.54 -0.79
C MET A 250 12.92 24.22 0.20
N MET A 251 12.52 24.36 1.47
CA MET A 251 13.34 25.03 2.51
C MET A 251 14.27 24.05 3.26
N ASP A 252 14.46 22.84 2.76
CA ASP A 252 15.28 21.82 3.43
C ASP A 252 16.74 21.89 2.92
N PRO A 253 17.71 22.36 3.78
CA PRO A 253 19.10 22.48 3.38
C PRO A 253 19.81 21.14 3.15
N LYS A 254 19.15 20.01 3.47
CA LYS A 254 19.65 18.67 3.13
C LYS A 254 19.30 18.26 1.70
N LEU A 255 18.33 18.93 1.06
CA LEU A 255 17.92 18.65 -0.31
C LEU A 255 18.61 19.57 -1.32
N PHE A 256 18.95 20.80 -0.89
CA PHE A 256 19.55 21.79 -1.78
C PHE A 256 20.53 22.68 -1.00
N ASP A 257 21.70 22.96 -1.60
CA ASP A 257 22.73 23.81 -0.99
C ASP A 257 22.43 25.28 -1.20
N PHE A 258 21.76 25.90 -0.25
CA PHE A 258 21.48 27.34 -0.25
C PHE A 258 22.65 28.18 0.22
N ILE A 259 23.62 27.60 0.92
CA ILE A 259 24.71 28.35 1.57
C ILE A 259 25.76 28.78 0.53
N ASN A 260 26.06 27.89 -0.41
CA ASN A 260 27.11 28.12 -1.41
C ASN A 260 26.57 28.68 -2.73
N LEU A 261 25.33 29.20 -2.77
CA LEU A 261 24.79 29.84 -3.98
C LEU A 261 25.60 31.11 -4.35
N SER A 262 26.03 31.17 -5.59
CA SER A 262 26.70 32.32 -6.20
C SER A 262 25.82 32.91 -7.32
N ALA A 263 25.81 34.23 -7.49
CA ALA A 263 25.05 34.88 -8.55
C ALA A 263 25.59 34.61 -9.96
N ASP A 264 26.83 34.15 -10.04
CA ASP A 264 27.52 33.84 -11.30
C ASP A 264 27.32 32.38 -11.75
N GLU A 265 26.72 31.55 -10.91
CA GLU A 265 26.48 30.14 -11.20
C GLU A 265 24.98 29.92 -11.50
N ALA A 266 24.68 29.38 -12.67
CA ALA A 266 23.33 28.87 -12.95
C ALA A 266 23.02 27.74 -11.99
N VAL A 267 21.80 27.71 -11.40
CA VAL A 267 21.32 26.58 -10.59
C VAL A 267 21.28 25.35 -11.48
N THR A 268 22.24 24.45 -11.32
CA THR A 268 22.35 23.20 -12.04
C THR A 268 21.87 22.02 -11.20
N GLU A 269 21.69 20.83 -11.82
CA GLU A 269 21.39 19.61 -11.08
C GLU A 269 22.47 19.25 -10.05
N GLU A 270 23.69 19.76 -10.20
CA GLU A 270 24.82 19.59 -9.26
C GLU A 270 24.58 20.22 -7.89
N ASN A 271 23.69 21.24 -7.80
CA ASN A 271 23.27 21.85 -6.53
C ASN A 271 22.29 20.96 -5.75
N ILE A 272 21.81 19.87 -6.34
CA ILE A 272 20.97 18.88 -5.67
C ILE A 272 21.87 17.95 -4.88
N ILE A 273 21.77 17.98 -3.56
CA ILE A 273 22.54 17.09 -2.69
C ILE A 273 22.05 15.64 -2.89
N PRO A 274 22.94 14.71 -3.33
CA PRO A 274 22.54 13.32 -3.46
C PRO A 274 22.09 12.76 -2.12
N PHE A 275 20.95 12.11 -2.10
CA PHE A 275 20.40 11.49 -0.89
C PHE A 275 21.30 10.31 -0.49
N THR A 276 22.32 10.56 0.32
CA THR A 276 23.03 9.49 1.02
C THR A 276 22.15 9.03 2.16
N ALA A 277 21.69 7.78 2.10
CA ALA A 277 20.93 7.14 3.16
C ALA A 277 21.70 7.24 4.49
N VAL A 278 21.12 7.92 5.48
CA VAL A 278 21.55 7.94 6.88
C VAL A 278 20.83 6.83 7.61
#